data_279aa1f62c21138b096b392d4fe6426e
#
_entry.id   279aa1f62c21138b096b392d4fe6426e
#
_cell.length_a   1.000
_cell.length_b   1.000
_cell.length_c   1.000
_cell.angle_alpha   90.00
_cell.angle_beta   90.00
_cell.angle_gamma   90.00
#
_symmetry.space_group_name_H-M   'P 1'
#
loop_
_entity.id
_entity.type
_entity.pdbx_description
1 polymer ?
#
loop_
_entity_poly.entity_id
_entity_poly.type
_entity_poly.pdbx_seq_one_letter_code
_entity_poly.pdbx_strand_id
1 'polypeptide(L)'
;MCIRDRGNASFAERVDAGRALGRPTAELVLDGPQRPFALVLGCADARVPVELVFNQNLGDLFVVRVAGHAVGPAVLASVEYAVAALQVPLIVVLGHSGCGAVQATLDAISGAATPATPALAGLVAQLRPGLEPLTQHCAAAELGAAAVRANVAAAVASLRAESALLLAEEQAGHLQIVGAVYDMASGRVRFGDEAVTTPAPLAGRD
;
A
#
# COMPACT_ATOMS: atom_id res chain seq x y z
N MET A 1 9.29 3.08 16.64
CA MET A 1 10.09 3.68 15.54
C MET A 1 9.19 3.68 14.32
N CYS A 2 8.94 4.81 13.70
CA CYS A 2 7.91 4.91 12.67
C CYS A 2 8.45 4.42 11.32
N ILE A 3 7.75 3.46 10.68
CA ILE A 3 8.00 2.99 9.31
C ILE A 3 8.08 4.16 8.33
N ARG A 4 7.32 5.24 8.61
CA ARG A 4 7.18 6.42 7.76
C ARG A 4 8.46 7.23 7.60
N ASP A 5 9.21 7.41 8.69
CA ASP A 5 10.23 8.46 8.73
C ASP A 5 11.66 7.94 8.58
N ARG A 6 11.95 6.74 9.09
CA ARG A 6 13.33 6.22 9.12
C ARG A 6 13.58 5.04 8.19
N GLY A 7 12.61 4.12 8.07
CA GLY A 7 12.80 2.92 7.25
C GLY A 7 12.99 3.24 5.78
N ASN A 8 12.07 4.02 5.20
CA ASN A 8 12.19 4.39 3.79
C ASN A 8 13.32 5.39 3.53
N ALA A 9 13.63 6.32 4.45
CA ALA A 9 14.78 7.21 4.29
C ALA A 9 16.08 6.42 4.16
N SER A 10 16.29 5.42 5.02
CA SER A 10 17.47 4.53 4.96
C SER A 10 17.52 3.71 3.66
N PHE A 11 16.38 3.26 3.14
CA PHE A 11 16.31 2.60 1.84
C PHE A 11 16.70 3.55 0.70
N ALA A 12 16.09 4.76 0.67
CA ALA A 12 16.36 5.76 -0.36
C ALA A 12 17.86 6.16 -0.40
N GLU A 13 18.47 6.37 0.75
CA GLU A 13 19.92 6.66 0.86
C GLU A 13 20.79 5.53 0.29
N ARG A 14 20.37 4.26 0.45
CA ARG A 14 21.09 3.11 -0.13
C ARG A 14 20.93 3.02 -1.63
N VAL A 15 19.73 3.34 -2.15
CA VAL A 15 19.48 3.41 -3.60
C VAL A 15 20.35 4.49 -4.23
N ASP A 16 20.34 5.70 -3.66
CA ASP A 16 21.17 6.84 -4.12
C ASP A 16 22.68 6.51 -4.09
N ALA A 17 23.11 5.74 -3.09
CA ALA A 17 24.52 5.34 -2.95
C ALA A 17 24.89 4.07 -3.75
N GLY A 18 23.95 3.45 -4.49
CA GLY A 18 24.18 2.19 -5.21
C GLY A 18 24.53 1.01 -4.30
N ARG A 19 24.14 1.03 -3.04
CA ARG A 19 24.48 0.00 -2.05
C ARG A 19 23.51 -1.18 -2.11
N ALA A 20 23.98 -2.36 -1.71
CA ALA A 20 23.15 -3.55 -1.61
C ALA A 20 21.96 -3.33 -0.68
N LEU A 21 20.78 -3.75 -1.14
CA LEU A 21 19.53 -3.70 -0.39
C LEU A 21 19.39 -4.95 0.48
N GLY A 22 18.72 -4.78 1.63
CA GLY A 22 18.46 -5.84 2.59
C GLY A 22 19.35 -5.76 3.83
N ARG A 23 18.85 -6.32 4.93
CA ARG A 23 19.59 -6.47 6.19
C ARG A 23 20.04 -7.92 6.37
N PRO A 24 21.16 -8.18 7.04
CA PRO A 24 21.54 -9.55 7.39
C PRO A 24 20.42 -10.23 8.20
N THR A 25 20.01 -11.42 7.79
CA THR A 25 18.95 -12.21 8.45
C THR A 25 19.49 -13.21 9.46
N ALA A 26 20.79 -13.23 9.70
CA ALA A 26 21.51 -14.29 10.44
C ALA A 26 21.09 -14.45 11.92
N GLU A 27 20.33 -13.50 12.49
CA GLU A 27 19.90 -13.53 13.90
C GLU A 27 18.38 -13.59 14.05
N LEU A 28 17.61 -13.81 12.95
CA LEU A 28 16.15 -13.84 13.02
C LEU A 28 15.66 -15.24 13.41
N VAL A 29 15.07 -15.34 14.59
CA VAL A 29 14.28 -16.52 15.01
C VAL A 29 12.87 -16.33 14.47
N LEU A 30 12.48 -17.19 13.51
CA LEU A 30 11.18 -17.11 12.82
C LEU A 30 10.22 -18.23 13.23
N ASP A 31 10.60 -19.07 14.20
CA ASP A 31 9.76 -20.16 14.74
C ASP A 31 8.94 -19.67 15.94
N GLY A 32 7.87 -18.99 15.69
CA GLY A 32 6.98 -18.47 16.72
C GLY A 32 5.77 -17.77 16.11
N PRO A 33 4.82 -17.32 16.92
CA PRO A 33 3.69 -16.54 16.42
C PRO A 33 4.21 -15.24 15.80
N GLN A 34 3.74 -14.95 14.56
CA GLN A 34 4.04 -13.68 13.91
C GLN A 34 3.48 -12.49 14.71
N ARG A 35 4.22 -11.40 14.77
CA ARG A 35 3.84 -10.16 15.47
C ARG A 35 4.17 -8.92 14.62
N PRO A 36 3.58 -8.78 13.44
CA PRO A 36 3.83 -7.62 12.59
C PRO A 36 3.31 -6.35 13.27
N PHE A 37 4.07 -5.26 13.18
CA PHE A 37 3.62 -3.97 13.72
C PHE A 37 2.83 -3.13 12.71
N ALA A 38 2.80 -3.51 11.43
CA ALA A 38 2.02 -2.88 10.38
C ALA A 38 1.64 -3.87 9.28
N LEU A 39 0.53 -3.57 8.60
CA LEU A 39 0.17 -4.19 7.33
C LEU A 39 0.49 -3.23 6.20
N VAL A 40 1.03 -3.76 5.10
CA VAL A 40 1.16 -3.00 3.85
C VAL A 40 0.40 -3.70 2.74
N LEU A 41 -0.63 -3.03 2.23
CA LEU A 41 -1.33 -3.40 1.01
C LEU A 41 -0.63 -2.70 -0.17
N GLY A 42 0.13 -3.45 -0.95
CA GLY A 42 0.94 -2.93 -2.05
C GLY A 42 0.63 -3.54 -3.41
N CYS A 43 1.27 -3.01 -4.43
CA CYS A 43 1.22 -3.60 -5.77
C CYS A 43 2.09 -4.87 -5.88
N ALA A 44 1.65 -5.81 -6.73
CA ALA A 44 2.45 -6.99 -7.10
C ALA A 44 3.65 -6.68 -8.02
N ASP A 45 3.88 -5.41 -8.39
CA ASP A 45 5.03 -4.98 -9.21
C ASP A 45 6.34 -5.45 -8.58
N ALA A 46 7.16 -6.19 -9.36
CA ALA A 46 8.40 -6.80 -8.89
C ALA A 46 9.44 -5.78 -8.36
N ARG A 47 9.31 -4.53 -8.75
CA ARG A 47 10.20 -3.43 -8.35
C ARG A 47 9.81 -2.79 -7.02
N VAL A 48 8.73 -3.26 -6.37
CA VAL A 48 8.20 -2.72 -5.11
C VAL A 48 8.23 -3.79 -4.00
N PRO A 49 9.40 -4.28 -3.60
CA PRO A 49 9.52 -5.19 -2.47
C PRO A 49 9.34 -4.38 -1.16
N VAL A 50 8.18 -4.52 -0.54
CA VAL A 50 7.70 -3.67 0.56
C VAL A 50 8.68 -3.63 1.74
N GLU A 51 9.19 -4.80 2.14
CA GLU A 51 10.13 -4.91 3.25
C GLU A 51 11.43 -4.14 2.99
N LEU A 52 11.91 -4.18 1.74
CA LEU A 52 13.10 -3.41 1.34
C LEU A 52 12.80 -1.92 1.28
N VAL A 53 11.67 -1.53 0.66
CA VAL A 53 11.24 -0.13 0.55
C VAL A 53 11.15 0.56 1.91
N PHE A 54 10.71 -0.16 2.94
CA PHE A 54 10.61 0.35 4.31
C PHE A 54 11.80 -0.04 5.21
N ASN A 55 12.80 -0.75 4.66
CA ASN A 55 13.96 -1.25 5.40
C ASN A 55 13.57 -1.99 6.67
N GLN A 56 12.60 -2.92 6.54
CA GLN A 56 12.11 -3.77 7.61
C GLN A 56 12.65 -5.19 7.50
N ASN A 57 12.64 -5.92 8.62
CA ASN A 57 13.08 -7.32 8.66
C ASN A 57 11.91 -8.26 8.33
N LEU A 58 12.25 -9.53 8.15
CA LEU A 58 11.25 -10.60 8.08
C LEU A 58 10.44 -10.63 9.39
N GLY A 59 9.11 -10.74 9.27
CA GLY A 59 8.19 -10.77 10.41
C GLY A 59 7.73 -9.40 10.92
N ASP A 60 8.38 -8.30 10.52
CA ASP A 60 8.02 -6.94 10.94
C ASP A 60 6.71 -6.44 10.29
N LEU A 61 6.45 -6.88 9.05
CA LEU A 61 5.29 -6.45 8.27
C LEU A 61 4.41 -7.64 7.88
N PHE A 62 3.09 -7.42 7.92
CA PHE A 62 2.13 -8.28 7.23
C PHE A 62 1.90 -7.70 5.83
N VAL A 63 2.27 -8.43 4.78
CA VAL A 63 2.29 -7.89 3.42
C VAL A 63 1.24 -8.56 2.55
N VAL A 64 0.35 -7.75 1.97
CA VAL A 64 -0.63 -8.16 0.97
C VAL A 64 -0.29 -7.47 -0.34
N ARG A 65 -0.08 -8.22 -1.44
CA ARG A 65 0.30 -7.66 -2.74
C ARG A 65 -0.55 -8.22 -3.86
N VAL A 66 -1.22 -7.31 -4.56
CA VAL A 66 -2.01 -7.62 -5.77
C VAL A 66 -1.81 -6.51 -6.79
N ALA A 67 -2.07 -6.77 -8.08
CA ALA A 67 -1.94 -5.76 -9.14
C ALA A 67 -2.76 -4.51 -8.79
N GLY A 68 -2.11 -3.34 -8.82
CA GLY A 68 -2.75 -2.06 -8.49
C GLY A 68 -3.34 -1.97 -7.08
N HIS A 69 -2.91 -2.79 -6.14
CA HIS A 69 -3.44 -2.90 -4.76
C HIS A 69 -4.99 -2.91 -4.70
N ALA A 70 -5.61 -3.57 -5.70
CA ALA A 70 -7.06 -3.68 -5.82
C ALA A 70 -7.68 -4.38 -4.61
N VAL A 71 -8.74 -3.80 -4.04
CA VAL A 71 -9.42 -4.36 -2.86
C VAL A 71 -10.50 -5.33 -3.31
N GLY A 72 -10.24 -6.63 -3.16
CA GLY A 72 -11.20 -7.69 -3.43
C GLY A 72 -11.38 -8.59 -2.20
N PRO A 73 -12.29 -9.58 -2.24
CA PRO A 73 -12.65 -10.38 -1.05
C PRO A 73 -11.45 -11.04 -0.35
N ALA A 74 -10.49 -11.58 -1.11
CA ALA A 74 -9.30 -12.23 -0.53
C ALA A 74 -8.34 -11.21 0.11
N VAL A 75 -8.23 -10.01 -0.48
CA VAL A 75 -7.45 -8.90 0.09
C VAL A 75 -8.10 -8.43 1.37
N LEU A 76 -9.42 -8.17 1.35
CA LEU A 76 -10.17 -7.71 2.51
C LEU A 76 -10.07 -8.71 3.67
N ALA A 77 -10.28 -10.01 3.41
CA ALA A 77 -10.13 -11.05 4.41
C ALA A 77 -8.72 -11.10 5.02
N SER A 78 -7.67 -10.91 4.21
CA SER A 78 -6.29 -10.86 4.69
C SER A 78 -6.02 -9.64 5.57
N VAL A 79 -6.59 -8.49 5.21
CA VAL A 79 -6.49 -7.25 5.99
C VAL A 79 -7.24 -7.38 7.31
N GLU A 80 -8.47 -7.91 7.30
CA GLU A 80 -9.24 -8.16 8.51
C GLU A 80 -8.56 -9.16 9.44
N TYR A 81 -7.96 -10.24 8.88
CA TYR A 81 -7.18 -11.18 9.67
C TYR A 81 -6.02 -10.51 10.41
N ALA A 82 -5.27 -9.64 9.73
CA ALA A 82 -4.16 -8.94 10.36
C ALA A 82 -4.63 -8.03 11.52
N VAL A 83 -5.78 -7.39 11.39
CA VAL A 83 -6.35 -6.53 12.44
C VAL A 83 -6.97 -7.37 13.56
N ALA A 84 -7.84 -8.33 13.22
CA ALA A 84 -8.59 -9.11 14.22
C ALA A 84 -7.72 -10.11 14.99
N ALA A 85 -6.85 -10.85 14.28
CA ALA A 85 -6.07 -11.94 14.87
C ALA A 85 -4.68 -11.50 15.32
N LEU A 86 -4.03 -10.59 14.59
CA LEU A 86 -2.66 -10.16 14.89
C LEU A 86 -2.61 -8.78 15.55
N GLN A 87 -3.75 -8.10 15.68
CA GLN A 87 -3.89 -6.78 16.31
C GLN A 87 -2.94 -5.73 15.71
N VAL A 88 -2.81 -5.73 14.37
CA VAL A 88 -1.98 -4.77 13.66
C VAL A 88 -2.60 -3.37 13.77
N PRO A 89 -1.87 -2.37 14.30
CA PRO A 89 -2.44 -1.03 14.54
C PRO A 89 -2.32 -0.07 13.35
N LEU A 90 -1.64 -0.47 12.28
CA LEU A 90 -1.38 0.39 11.13
C LEU A 90 -1.54 -0.37 9.81
N ILE A 91 -2.36 0.17 8.92
CA ILE A 91 -2.46 -0.26 7.51
C ILE A 91 -1.89 0.85 6.63
N VAL A 92 -0.93 0.49 5.77
CA VAL A 92 -0.41 1.38 4.72
C VAL A 92 -0.87 0.85 3.37
N VAL A 93 -1.67 1.62 2.64
CA VAL A 93 -1.96 1.37 1.23
C VAL A 93 -0.88 2.03 0.41
N LEU A 94 -0.02 1.21 -0.21
CA LEU A 94 1.18 1.67 -0.92
C LEU A 94 0.99 1.59 -2.43
N GLY A 95 0.75 2.73 -3.07
CA GLY A 95 0.88 2.90 -4.51
C GLY A 95 2.33 3.16 -4.92
N HIS A 96 2.60 3.19 -6.22
CA HIS A 96 3.94 3.51 -6.73
C HIS A 96 3.88 4.21 -8.09
N SER A 97 4.89 5.00 -8.40
CA SER A 97 5.03 5.65 -9.71
C SER A 97 5.12 4.61 -10.82
N GLY A 98 4.51 4.89 -11.99
CA GLY A 98 4.54 4.02 -13.15
C GLY A 98 3.85 2.66 -12.94
N CYS A 99 2.76 2.62 -12.16
CA CYS A 99 1.99 1.41 -11.92
C CYS A 99 1.30 0.92 -13.21
N GLY A 100 1.66 -0.29 -13.66
CA GLY A 100 1.11 -0.87 -14.89
C GLY A 100 -0.40 -1.13 -14.83
N ALA A 101 -0.96 -1.50 -13.68
CA ALA A 101 -2.39 -1.71 -13.53
C ALA A 101 -3.18 -0.38 -13.63
N VAL A 102 -2.65 0.70 -13.06
CA VAL A 102 -3.22 2.05 -13.19
C VAL A 102 -3.16 2.49 -14.65
N GLN A 103 -2.01 2.33 -15.33
CA GLN A 103 -1.86 2.69 -16.75
C GLN A 103 -2.81 1.88 -17.64
N ALA A 104 -2.90 0.56 -17.47
CA ALA A 104 -3.82 -0.27 -18.22
C ALA A 104 -5.29 0.14 -18.03
N THR A 105 -5.63 0.65 -16.85
CA THR A 105 -6.98 1.17 -16.59
C THR A 105 -7.21 2.49 -17.32
N LEU A 106 -6.25 3.42 -17.31
CA LEU A 106 -6.32 4.66 -18.08
C LEU A 106 -6.43 4.41 -19.59
N ASP A 107 -5.67 3.45 -20.11
CA ASP A 107 -5.70 3.06 -21.53
C ASP A 107 -7.07 2.46 -21.90
N ALA A 108 -7.67 1.68 -21.01
CA ALA A 108 -9.02 1.15 -21.22
C ALA A 108 -10.12 2.22 -21.11
N ILE A 109 -9.94 3.24 -20.25
CA ILE A 109 -10.88 4.38 -20.16
C ILE A 109 -10.83 5.22 -21.43
N SER A 110 -9.64 5.50 -21.95
CA SER A 110 -9.46 6.30 -23.17
C SER A 110 -9.79 5.53 -24.47
N GLY A 111 -9.98 4.21 -24.39
CA GLY A 111 -10.17 3.36 -25.58
C GLY A 111 -8.87 3.02 -26.31
N ALA A 112 -7.71 3.38 -25.76
CA ALA A 112 -6.40 3.08 -26.36
C ALA A 112 -6.06 1.58 -26.29
N ALA A 113 -6.60 0.84 -25.32
CA ALA A 113 -6.42 -0.60 -25.20
C ALA A 113 -7.67 -1.29 -24.66
N THR A 114 -7.84 -2.58 -25.00
CA THR A 114 -8.89 -3.44 -24.45
C THR A 114 -8.22 -4.52 -23.60
N PRO A 115 -8.74 -4.81 -22.38
CA PRO A 115 -8.19 -5.89 -21.56
C PRO A 115 -8.23 -7.23 -22.27
N ALA A 116 -7.09 -7.93 -22.31
CA ALA A 116 -6.92 -9.15 -23.11
C ALA A 116 -7.69 -10.37 -22.55
N THR A 117 -8.11 -10.34 -21.30
CA THR A 117 -8.84 -11.44 -20.63
C THR A 117 -9.95 -10.92 -19.73
N PRO A 118 -10.98 -11.74 -19.44
CA PRO A 118 -12.02 -11.37 -18.46
C PRO A 118 -11.48 -11.01 -17.08
N ALA A 119 -10.41 -11.67 -16.62
CA ALA A 119 -9.79 -11.37 -15.34
C ALA A 119 -9.13 -9.97 -15.32
N LEU A 120 -8.43 -9.60 -16.40
CA LEU A 120 -7.89 -8.24 -16.57
C LEU A 120 -9.00 -7.19 -16.71
N ALA A 121 -10.10 -7.52 -17.40
CA ALA A 121 -11.27 -6.65 -17.46
C ALA A 121 -11.88 -6.42 -16.07
N GLY A 122 -11.94 -7.45 -15.23
CA GLY A 122 -12.37 -7.36 -13.83
C GLY A 122 -11.48 -6.43 -12.99
N LEU A 123 -10.15 -6.53 -13.15
CA LEU A 123 -9.21 -5.62 -12.50
C LEU A 123 -9.43 -4.17 -12.94
N VAL A 124 -9.53 -3.93 -14.24
CA VAL A 124 -9.80 -2.59 -14.81
C VAL A 124 -11.14 -2.05 -14.28
N ALA A 125 -12.19 -2.87 -14.25
CA ALA A 125 -13.50 -2.46 -13.73
C ALA A 125 -13.45 -2.05 -12.25
N GLN A 126 -12.60 -2.70 -11.46
CA GLN A 126 -12.41 -2.39 -10.04
C GLN A 126 -11.67 -1.07 -9.82
N LEU A 127 -10.66 -0.75 -10.64
CA LEU A 127 -9.89 0.49 -10.50
C LEU A 127 -10.56 1.70 -11.18
N ARG A 128 -11.35 1.47 -12.22
CA ARG A 128 -12.00 2.50 -13.06
C ARG A 128 -12.71 3.60 -12.28
N PRO A 129 -13.57 3.32 -11.26
CA PRO A 129 -14.34 4.37 -10.59
C PRO A 129 -13.47 5.45 -9.93
N GLY A 130 -12.29 5.09 -9.42
CA GLY A 130 -11.35 6.03 -8.83
C GLY A 130 -10.56 6.85 -9.84
N LEU A 131 -10.45 6.39 -11.09
CA LEU A 131 -9.58 6.98 -12.11
C LEU A 131 -10.33 7.77 -13.20
N GLU A 132 -11.52 7.34 -13.55
CA GLU A 132 -12.30 7.91 -14.66
C GLU A 132 -12.57 9.42 -14.50
N PRO A 133 -12.90 9.96 -13.31
CA PRO A 133 -13.11 11.41 -13.15
C PRO A 133 -11.87 12.24 -13.48
N LEU A 134 -10.66 11.70 -13.29
CA LEU A 134 -9.41 12.42 -13.56
C LEU A 134 -9.16 12.65 -15.05
N THR A 135 -9.64 11.75 -15.91
CA THR A 135 -9.40 11.83 -17.34
C THR A 135 -10.05 13.04 -18.00
N GLN A 136 -11.03 13.66 -17.32
CA GLN A 136 -11.76 14.83 -17.81
C GLN A 136 -11.16 16.16 -17.33
N HIS A 137 -10.34 16.15 -16.25
CA HIS A 137 -9.95 17.38 -15.56
C HIS A 137 -8.44 17.51 -15.36
N CYS A 138 -7.66 16.44 -15.60
CA CYS A 138 -6.22 16.44 -15.37
C CYS A 138 -5.44 16.63 -16.67
N ALA A 139 -4.39 17.46 -16.64
CA ALA A 139 -3.48 17.60 -17.76
C ALA A 139 -2.76 16.27 -18.04
N ALA A 140 -2.55 15.95 -19.33
CA ALA A 140 -1.96 14.67 -19.75
C ALA A 140 -0.60 14.36 -19.07
N ALA A 141 0.23 15.38 -18.87
CA ALA A 141 1.54 15.23 -18.21
C ALA A 141 1.45 14.87 -16.73
N GLU A 142 0.33 15.19 -16.05
CA GLU A 142 0.12 14.97 -14.63
C GLU A 142 -0.79 13.75 -14.35
N LEU A 143 -1.52 13.30 -15.36
CA LEU A 143 -2.56 12.30 -15.24
C LEU A 143 -2.06 11.01 -14.59
N GLY A 144 -0.91 10.49 -15.01
CA GLY A 144 -0.36 9.25 -14.44
C GLY A 144 -0.07 9.34 -12.95
N ALA A 145 0.54 10.44 -12.51
CA ALA A 145 0.84 10.65 -11.09
C ALA A 145 -0.44 10.91 -10.26
N ALA A 146 -1.40 11.67 -10.81
CA ALA A 146 -2.69 11.90 -10.18
C ALA A 146 -3.49 10.60 -10.05
N ALA A 147 -3.48 9.75 -11.09
CA ALA A 147 -4.17 8.47 -11.10
C ALA A 147 -3.61 7.50 -10.03
N VAL A 148 -2.29 7.45 -9.84
CA VAL A 148 -1.69 6.65 -8.77
C VAL A 148 -2.19 7.11 -7.40
N ARG A 149 -2.20 8.41 -7.12
CA ARG A 149 -2.70 8.95 -5.85
C ARG A 149 -4.19 8.66 -5.65
N ALA A 150 -5.00 8.86 -6.68
CA ALA A 150 -6.43 8.58 -6.63
C ALA A 150 -6.74 7.10 -6.40
N ASN A 151 -5.96 6.20 -7.02
CA ASN A 151 -6.10 4.76 -6.79
C ASN A 151 -5.78 4.37 -5.35
N VAL A 152 -4.75 4.97 -4.74
CA VAL A 152 -4.45 4.79 -3.31
C VAL A 152 -5.61 5.28 -2.45
N ALA A 153 -6.12 6.49 -2.70
CA ALA A 153 -7.25 7.04 -1.97
C ALA A 153 -8.52 6.18 -2.11
N ALA A 154 -8.80 5.69 -3.32
CA ALA A 154 -9.92 4.78 -3.58
C ALA A 154 -9.78 3.47 -2.80
N ALA A 155 -8.59 2.87 -2.76
CA ALA A 155 -8.36 1.64 -1.99
C ALA A 155 -8.53 1.86 -0.48
N VAL A 156 -8.04 2.98 0.07
CA VAL A 156 -8.27 3.37 1.47
C VAL A 156 -9.77 3.51 1.75
N ALA A 157 -10.50 4.19 0.86
CA ALA A 157 -11.95 4.35 0.99
C ALA A 157 -12.70 3.01 0.92
N SER A 158 -12.29 2.10 0.01
CA SER A 158 -12.87 0.75 -0.10
C SER A 158 -12.66 -0.06 1.17
N LEU A 159 -11.46 -0.06 1.76
CA LEU A 159 -11.20 -0.76 3.02
C LEU A 159 -12.15 -0.29 4.13
N ARG A 160 -12.39 1.02 4.25
CA ARG A 160 -13.31 1.59 5.23
C ARG A 160 -14.78 1.26 4.93
N ALA A 161 -15.16 1.28 3.66
CA ALA A 161 -16.55 1.08 3.25
C ALA A 161 -16.97 -0.39 3.28
N GLU A 162 -16.06 -1.31 2.97
CA GLU A 162 -16.35 -2.73 2.81
C GLU A 162 -16.13 -3.55 4.09
N SER A 163 -15.46 -2.97 5.12
CA SER A 163 -15.21 -3.65 6.40
C SER A 163 -15.72 -2.85 7.60
N ALA A 164 -16.79 -3.32 8.20
CA ALA A 164 -17.29 -2.77 9.45
C ALA A 164 -16.28 -2.92 10.61
N LEU A 165 -15.45 -3.99 10.59
CA LEU A 165 -14.39 -4.20 11.57
C LEU A 165 -13.34 -3.09 11.48
N LEU A 166 -12.79 -2.84 10.29
CA LEU A 166 -11.75 -1.84 10.10
C LEU A 166 -12.24 -0.43 10.48
N LEU A 167 -13.47 -0.11 10.09
CA LEU A 167 -14.09 1.17 10.43
C LEU A 167 -14.25 1.32 11.94
N ALA A 168 -14.71 0.28 12.63
CA ALA A 168 -14.89 0.30 14.09
C ALA A 168 -13.55 0.47 14.83
N GLU A 169 -12.50 -0.27 14.43
CA GLU A 169 -11.17 -0.19 15.04
C GLU A 169 -10.50 1.19 14.78
N GLU A 170 -10.72 1.77 13.59
CA GLU A 170 -10.23 3.12 13.30
C GLU A 170 -10.97 4.18 14.13
N GLN A 171 -12.30 4.08 14.29
CA GLN A 171 -13.10 4.97 15.14
C GLN A 171 -12.74 4.84 16.61
N ALA A 172 -12.39 3.66 17.08
CA ALA A 172 -11.93 3.41 18.44
C ALA A 172 -10.49 3.90 18.69
N GLY A 173 -9.76 4.33 17.65
CA GLY A 173 -8.38 4.77 17.74
C GLY A 173 -7.34 3.64 17.88
N HIS A 174 -7.75 2.39 17.67
CA HIS A 174 -6.88 1.22 17.72
C HIS A 174 -6.18 0.94 16.39
N LEU A 175 -6.76 1.41 15.28
CA LEU A 175 -6.26 1.22 13.93
C LEU A 175 -6.06 2.57 13.24
N GLN A 176 -5.04 2.67 12.41
CA GLN A 176 -4.85 3.76 11.46
C GLN A 176 -4.71 3.21 10.04
N ILE A 177 -5.46 3.77 9.08
CA ILE A 177 -5.37 3.43 7.65
C ILE A 177 -4.85 4.65 6.90
N VAL A 178 -3.68 4.53 6.27
CA VAL A 178 -3.03 5.64 5.57
C VAL A 178 -2.68 5.26 4.14
N GLY A 179 -2.77 6.23 3.24
CA GLY A 179 -2.29 6.11 1.87
C GLY A 179 -0.85 6.62 1.73
N ALA A 180 -0.08 5.96 0.89
CA ALA A 180 1.28 6.38 0.55
C ALA A 180 1.61 6.07 -0.91
N VAL A 181 2.57 6.80 -1.48
CA VAL A 181 3.08 6.57 -2.84
C VAL A 181 4.59 6.46 -2.81
N TYR A 182 5.09 5.35 -3.31
CA TYR A 182 6.50 5.09 -3.52
C TYR A 182 6.94 5.63 -4.89
N ASP A 183 7.88 6.54 -4.89
CA ASP A 183 8.53 7.04 -6.09
C ASP A 183 9.75 6.16 -6.42
N MET A 184 9.64 5.37 -7.49
CA MET A 184 10.68 4.43 -7.90
C MET A 184 11.95 5.11 -8.39
N ALA A 185 11.89 6.36 -8.85
CA ALA A 185 13.07 7.08 -9.32
C ALA A 185 13.96 7.55 -8.17
N SER A 186 13.35 8.04 -7.08
CA SER A 186 14.08 8.54 -5.91
C SER A 186 14.15 7.55 -4.75
N GLY A 187 13.46 6.41 -4.82
CA GLY A 187 13.34 5.47 -3.70
C GLY A 187 12.52 5.98 -2.51
N ARG A 188 11.85 7.12 -2.62
CA ARG A 188 11.15 7.79 -1.52
C ARG A 188 9.67 7.43 -1.47
N VAL A 189 9.15 7.28 -0.26
CA VAL A 189 7.71 7.14 0.01
C VAL A 189 7.17 8.47 0.54
N ARG A 190 6.09 8.94 -0.08
CA ARG A 190 5.33 10.10 0.38
C ARG A 190 4.00 9.63 0.93
N PHE A 191 3.70 9.99 2.16
CA PHE A 191 2.41 9.76 2.79
C PHE A 191 1.46 10.91 2.43
N GLY A 192 0.15 10.60 2.27
CA GLY A 192 -0.87 11.62 2.04
C GLY A 192 -1.04 12.55 3.26
N ASP A 193 -1.56 13.75 3.01
CA ASP A 193 -1.75 14.82 4.01
C ASP A 193 -2.90 14.55 5.01
N GLU A 194 -3.54 13.38 5.01
CA GLU A 194 -4.53 13.05 6.03
C GLU A 194 -3.85 13.08 7.40
N ALA A 195 -4.33 13.98 8.25
CA ALA A 195 -3.80 14.25 9.58
C ALA A 195 -3.61 12.94 10.35
N VAL A 196 -2.35 12.57 10.54
CA VAL A 196 -1.99 11.36 11.28
C VAL A 196 -2.08 11.69 12.75
N THR A 197 -3.23 11.44 13.34
CA THR A 197 -3.29 11.28 14.78
C THR A 197 -2.50 10.03 15.13
N THR A 198 -1.38 10.22 15.82
CA THR A 198 -0.60 9.09 16.34
C THR A 198 -1.50 8.27 17.26
N PRO A 199 -1.75 6.98 16.98
CA PRO A 199 -2.47 6.14 17.94
C PRO A 199 -1.73 6.19 19.27
N ALA A 200 -2.47 6.20 20.36
CA ALA A 200 -1.88 6.10 21.69
C ALA A 200 -0.98 4.85 21.75
N PRO A 201 0.19 4.92 22.42
CA PRO A 201 1.02 3.75 22.57
C PRO A 201 0.20 2.63 23.23
N LEU A 202 0.13 1.48 22.59
CA LEU A 202 -0.52 0.30 23.16
C LEU A 202 0.12 0.02 24.51
N ALA A 203 -0.67 0.15 25.59
CA ALA A 203 -0.24 -0.17 26.93
C ALA A 203 0.15 -1.65 26.99
N GLY A 204 1.42 -1.92 27.38
CA GLY A 204 1.92 -3.22 27.83
C GLY A 204 1.81 -4.34 26.81
N ARG A 205 2.84 -4.47 25.96
CA ARG A 205 3.18 -5.75 25.34
C ARG A 205 4.39 -6.31 26.11
N ASP A 206 4.10 -7.02 27.19
CA ASP A 206 5.07 -7.91 27.83
C ASP A 206 5.15 -9.25 27.08
#